data_f34002d8c14e750d7d04ba9e24388cca
#
_entry.id   f34002d8c14e750d7d04ba9e24388cca
#
_cell.length_a   1.000
_cell.length_b   1.000
_cell.length_c   1.000
_cell.angle_alpha   90.00
_cell.angle_beta   90.00
_cell.angle_gamma   90.00
#
_symmetry.space_group_name_H-M   'P 1'
#
loop_
_entity.id
_entity.type
_entity.pdbx_description
1 polymer ?
#
loop_
_entity_poly.entity_id
_entity_poly.type
_entity_poly.pdbx_seq_one_letter_code
_entity_poly.pdbx_strand_id
1 'polypeptide(L)'
;QAWEYQPLGPFLAKSFATTVSPWVVTMEALAPFRAAFERPAGDPQPLPHLDSAANRAAGAIDIALEVWLQTAQMRSAGTPAVPLMGSNFRDAYWTLAQLVAHHTSNGCNLQGGDLLGTGTQSGPDEGQGGSLLELSHGGKQALRLPDGETRTFLVDGDTVILRAHCEREGCARIGFGDCAGTVLAAM
;
A
#
# COMPACT_ATOMS: atom_id res chain seq x y z
N GLN A 1 9.46 -16.60 14.81
CA GLN A 1 8.98 -15.25 14.50
C GLN A 1 8.95 -14.33 15.72
N ALA A 2 8.55 -14.81 16.90
CA ALA A 2 8.39 -13.97 18.09
C ALA A 2 9.67 -13.23 18.48
N TRP A 3 10.84 -13.85 18.39
CA TRP A 3 12.10 -13.21 18.72
C TRP A 3 12.80 -12.52 17.53
N GLU A 4 12.35 -12.74 16.30
CA GLU A 4 12.70 -11.89 15.15
C GLU A 4 11.89 -10.57 15.11
N TYR A 5 10.76 -10.52 15.81
CA TYR A 5 9.88 -9.35 15.78
C TYR A 5 10.42 -8.20 16.63
N GLN A 6 10.90 -8.47 17.84
CA GLN A 6 11.48 -7.49 18.76
C GLN A 6 12.59 -8.12 19.62
N PRO A 7 13.60 -7.32 20.03
CA PRO A 7 13.82 -5.89 19.76
C PRO A 7 14.52 -5.60 18.43
N LEU A 8 15.05 -6.60 17.75
CA LEU A 8 15.95 -6.42 16.61
C LEU A 8 15.22 -6.28 15.25
N GLY A 9 13.96 -6.67 15.18
CA GLY A 9 13.15 -6.56 14.00
C GLY A 9 13.07 -7.83 13.15
N PRO A 10 12.19 -7.82 12.12
CA PRO A 10 11.83 -9.00 11.35
C PRO A 10 12.83 -9.29 10.21
N PHE A 11 13.97 -9.84 10.49
CA PHE A 11 15.02 -10.09 9.49
C PHE A 11 14.57 -11.03 8.37
N LEU A 12 14.48 -12.33 8.62
CA LEU A 12 14.12 -13.32 7.60
C LEU A 12 12.63 -13.34 7.30
N ALA A 13 11.78 -13.03 8.26
CA ALA A 13 10.33 -12.98 8.09
C ALA A 13 9.87 -11.94 7.02
N LYS A 14 10.70 -10.97 6.68
CA LYS A 14 10.42 -9.92 5.69
C LYS A 14 11.23 -10.04 4.40
N SER A 15 12.13 -11.00 4.29
CA SER A 15 13.12 -11.03 3.20
C SER A 15 12.97 -12.21 2.24
N PHE A 16 11.78 -12.84 2.13
CA PHE A 16 11.66 -14.03 1.30
C PHE A 16 11.03 -13.81 -0.07
N ALA A 17 10.12 -12.87 -0.25
CA ALA A 17 9.55 -12.55 -1.55
C ALA A 17 8.91 -11.16 -1.60
N THR A 18 9.02 -10.50 -2.75
CA THR A 18 8.31 -9.25 -3.06
C THR A 18 7.73 -9.35 -4.47
N THR A 19 6.41 -9.20 -4.60
CA THR A 19 5.74 -9.15 -5.89
C THR A 19 5.63 -7.70 -6.34
N VAL A 20 6.10 -7.41 -7.55
CA VAL A 20 6.10 -6.07 -8.14
C VAL A 20 5.45 -6.12 -9.51
N SER A 21 4.56 -5.16 -9.79
CA SER A 21 4.00 -4.97 -11.14
C SER A 21 5.09 -4.48 -12.10
N PRO A 22 5.12 -4.93 -13.37
CA PRO A 22 6.06 -4.44 -14.38
C PRO A 22 5.76 -3.02 -14.88
N TRP A 23 4.60 -2.47 -14.53
CA TRP A 23 4.17 -1.16 -15.00
C TRP A 23 4.78 -0.04 -14.16
N VAL A 24 5.25 0.99 -14.83
CA VAL A 24 5.78 2.22 -14.21
C VAL A 24 4.93 3.40 -14.66
N VAL A 25 4.38 4.15 -13.70
CA VAL A 25 3.71 5.43 -13.95
C VAL A 25 4.68 6.55 -13.56
N THR A 26 4.98 7.44 -14.50
CA THR A 26 5.96 8.50 -14.26
C THR A 26 5.38 9.62 -13.40
N MET A 27 6.26 10.39 -12.74
CA MET A 27 5.83 11.53 -11.92
C MET A 27 5.20 12.65 -12.75
N GLU A 28 5.54 12.76 -14.03
CA GLU A 28 4.91 13.68 -14.99
C GLU A 28 3.47 13.27 -15.28
N ALA A 29 3.22 11.97 -15.46
CA ALA A 29 1.86 11.45 -15.64
C ALA A 29 1.00 11.66 -14.40
N LEU A 30 1.59 11.66 -13.20
CA LEU A 30 0.90 11.92 -11.94
C LEU A 30 0.71 13.41 -11.63
N ALA A 31 1.32 14.31 -12.39
CA ALA A 31 1.24 15.75 -12.13
C ALA A 31 -0.21 16.29 -12.01
N PRO A 32 -1.19 15.89 -12.85
CA PRO A 32 -2.57 16.33 -12.72
C PRO A 32 -3.27 15.87 -11.44
N PHE A 33 -2.77 14.82 -10.79
CA PHE A 33 -3.37 14.18 -9.61
C PHE A 33 -2.68 14.58 -8.31
N ARG A 34 -1.78 15.57 -8.36
CA ARG A 34 -1.18 16.12 -7.14
C ARG A 34 -2.22 16.91 -6.35
N ALA A 35 -2.09 16.84 -5.02
CA ALA A 35 -2.97 17.50 -4.07
C ALA A 35 -2.13 18.18 -2.97
N ALA A 36 -2.75 19.11 -2.25
CA ALA A 36 -2.16 19.69 -1.08
C ALA A 36 -1.88 18.62 -0.03
N PHE A 37 -0.76 18.77 0.67
CA PHE A 37 -0.39 17.94 1.80
C PHE A 37 -0.59 18.73 3.08
N GLU A 38 -1.50 18.24 3.90
CA GLU A 38 -1.81 18.83 5.21
C GLU A 38 -1.73 17.74 6.28
N ARG A 39 -1.19 18.09 7.44
CA ARG A 39 -1.22 17.23 8.61
C ARG A 39 -2.46 17.50 9.45
N PRO A 40 -2.95 16.50 10.19
CA PRO A 40 -4.03 16.71 11.15
C PRO A 40 -3.69 17.83 12.11
N ALA A 41 -4.69 18.62 12.48
CA ALA A 41 -4.53 19.71 13.44
C ALA A 41 -4.08 19.13 14.79
N GLY A 42 -3.00 19.66 15.34
CA GLY A 42 -2.41 19.20 16.60
C GLY A 42 -1.21 18.25 16.43
N ASP A 43 -0.98 17.73 15.25
CA ASP A 43 0.18 16.90 14.99
C ASP A 43 1.48 17.73 14.91
N PRO A 44 2.64 17.13 15.28
CA PRO A 44 3.92 17.79 15.15
C PRO A 44 4.19 18.20 13.70
N GLN A 45 4.69 19.41 13.49
CA GLN A 45 5.15 19.83 12.18
C GLN A 45 6.37 19.03 11.73
N PRO A 46 6.56 18.79 10.41
CA PRO A 46 7.76 18.15 9.91
C PRO A 46 9.03 18.91 10.31
N LEU A 47 10.14 18.19 10.45
CA LEU A 47 11.44 18.83 10.63
C LEU A 47 11.76 19.76 9.43
N PRO A 48 12.55 20.84 9.62
CA PRO A 48 12.78 21.83 8.57
C PRO A 48 13.27 21.29 7.23
N HIS A 49 14.07 20.21 7.24
CA HIS A 49 14.57 19.58 6.02
C HIS A 49 13.53 18.69 5.32
N LEU A 50 12.41 18.40 5.97
CA LEU A 50 11.27 17.66 5.44
C LEU A 50 10.09 18.56 5.08
N ASP A 51 10.24 19.88 5.23
CA ASP A 51 9.17 20.84 4.99
C ASP A 51 9.54 21.83 3.90
N SER A 52 8.62 22.06 2.96
CA SER A 52 8.75 23.12 1.95
C SER A 52 7.37 23.58 1.50
N ALA A 53 7.28 24.82 1.04
CA ALA A 53 6.04 25.37 0.47
C ALA A 53 5.53 24.55 -0.73
N ALA A 54 6.43 24.05 -1.59
CA ALA A 54 6.08 23.22 -2.72
C ALA A 54 5.49 21.87 -2.28
N ASN A 55 6.07 21.25 -1.25
CA ASN A 55 5.54 19.99 -0.71
C ASN A 55 4.16 20.18 -0.06
N ARG A 56 3.96 21.26 0.68
CA ARG A 56 2.64 21.58 1.24
C ARG A 56 1.59 21.84 0.15
N ALA A 57 1.96 22.51 -0.92
CA ALA A 57 1.02 22.86 -1.99
C ALA A 57 0.63 21.65 -2.88
N ALA A 58 1.55 20.70 -3.12
CA ALA A 58 1.37 19.64 -4.11
C ALA A 58 2.13 18.34 -3.79
N GLY A 59 2.41 18.05 -2.52
CA GLY A 59 3.18 16.89 -2.10
C GLY A 59 2.39 15.59 -2.06
N ALA A 60 1.10 15.65 -1.78
CA ALA A 60 0.21 14.49 -1.83
C ALA A 60 -0.14 14.12 -3.28
N ILE A 61 -0.53 12.88 -3.50
CA ILE A 61 -0.98 12.38 -4.81
C ILE A 61 -2.26 11.59 -4.62
N ASP A 62 -3.29 11.96 -5.36
CA ASP A 62 -4.59 11.28 -5.34
C ASP A 62 -4.51 10.00 -6.18
N ILE A 63 -4.24 8.87 -5.51
CA ILE A 63 -4.20 7.53 -6.10
C ILE A 63 -5.16 6.66 -5.30
N ALA A 64 -6.23 6.23 -5.92
CA ALA A 64 -7.11 5.20 -5.36
C ALA A 64 -6.36 3.87 -5.34
N LEU A 65 -6.35 3.20 -4.19
CA LEU A 65 -5.70 1.92 -3.95
C LEU A 65 -6.76 0.88 -3.64
N GLU A 66 -6.63 -0.29 -4.23
CA GLU A 66 -7.58 -1.39 -4.06
C GLU A 66 -6.82 -2.69 -3.81
N VAL A 67 -7.32 -3.49 -2.88
CA VAL A 67 -6.89 -4.87 -2.67
C VAL A 67 -8.06 -5.79 -2.90
N TRP A 68 -7.85 -6.80 -3.73
CA TRP A 68 -8.82 -7.82 -4.08
C TRP A 68 -8.30 -9.18 -3.65
N LEU A 69 -9.21 -10.06 -3.26
CA LEU A 69 -8.89 -11.44 -2.86
C LEU A 69 -9.71 -12.42 -3.69
N GLN A 70 -9.03 -13.48 -4.17
CA GLN A 70 -9.68 -14.65 -4.75
C GLN A 70 -9.17 -15.89 -4.02
N THR A 71 -10.04 -16.60 -3.35
CA THR A 71 -9.69 -17.84 -2.67
C THR A 71 -9.54 -18.99 -3.66
N ALA A 72 -8.92 -20.10 -3.22
CA ALA A 72 -8.86 -21.32 -4.01
C ALA A 72 -10.26 -21.85 -4.34
N GLN A 73 -11.21 -21.76 -3.40
CA GLN A 73 -12.60 -22.15 -3.61
C GLN A 73 -13.30 -21.27 -4.64
N MET A 74 -13.16 -19.94 -4.54
CA MET A 74 -13.70 -19.01 -5.55
C MET A 74 -13.18 -19.33 -6.94
N ARG A 75 -11.87 -19.55 -7.07
CA ARG A 75 -11.26 -19.86 -8.36
C ARG A 75 -11.77 -21.20 -8.94
N SER A 76 -11.91 -22.22 -8.11
CA SER A 76 -12.47 -23.53 -8.54
C SER A 76 -13.93 -23.42 -8.96
N ALA A 77 -14.70 -22.53 -8.34
CA ALA A 77 -16.09 -22.27 -8.68
C ALA A 77 -16.27 -21.29 -9.84
N GLY A 78 -15.18 -20.75 -10.42
CA GLY A 78 -15.25 -19.71 -11.45
C GLY A 78 -15.74 -18.35 -10.93
N THR A 79 -15.72 -18.15 -9.61
CA THR A 79 -16.13 -16.88 -8.99
C THR A 79 -14.99 -15.87 -9.08
N PRO A 80 -15.24 -14.62 -9.49
CA PRO A 80 -14.22 -13.59 -9.58
C PRO A 80 -13.70 -13.20 -8.19
N ALA A 81 -12.52 -12.54 -8.18
CA ALA A 81 -11.99 -11.91 -6.98
C ALA A 81 -12.98 -10.88 -6.41
N VAL A 82 -12.98 -10.73 -5.10
CA VAL A 82 -13.82 -9.77 -4.38
C VAL A 82 -12.96 -8.65 -3.77
N PRO A 83 -13.49 -7.42 -3.67
CA PRO A 83 -12.77 -6.34 -3.01
C PRO A 83 -12.63 -6.65 -1.52
N LEU A 84 -11.42 -6.49 -1.02
CA LEU A 84 -11.09 -6.71 0.39
C LEU A 84 -10.97 -5.38 1.14
N MET A 85 -10.34 -4.39 0.53
CA MET A 85 -10.21 -3.03 1.06
C MET A 85 -9.94 -2.02 -0.06
N GLY A 86 -10.19 -0.75 0.23
CA GLY A 86 -9.78 0.38 -0.59
C GLY A 86 -9.29 1.53 0.29
N SER A 87 -8.27 2.24 -0.16
CA SER A 87 -7.74 3.44 0.49
C SER A 87 -7.27 4.45 -0.57
N ASN A 88 -6.69 5.55 -0.14
CA ASN A 88 -6.13 6.53 -1.06
C ASN A 88 -4.74 6.96 -0.61
N PHE A 89 -3.80 7.03 -1.53
CA PHE A 89 -2.43 7.41 -1.23
C PHE A 89 -2.30 8.89 -0.77
N ARG A 90 -3.25 9.75 -1.09
CA ARG A 90 -3.27 11.14 -0.58
C ARG A 90 -3.36 11.21 0.94
N ASP A 91 -3.87 10.16 1.59
CA ASP A 91 -4.02 10.07 3.04
C ASP A 91 -2.72 9.61 3.73
N ALA A 92 -1.65 9.37 2.95
CA ALA A 92 -0.34 9.02 3.49
C ALA A 92 0.20 10.14 4.40
N TYR A 93 0.61 9.78 5.62
CA TYR A 93 1.14 10.73 6.61
C TYR A 93 2.44 11.40 6.18
N TRP A 94 3.19 10.78 5.26
CA TRP A 94 4.42 11.29 4.66
C TRP A 94 4.31 11.30 3.14
N THR A 95 4.71 12.38 2.51
CA THR A 95 4.79 12.46 1.05
C THR A 95 6.00 11.68 0.52
N LEU A 96 5.97 11.31 -0.77
CA LEU A 96 7.13 10.67 -1.42
C LEU A 96 8.40 11.53 -1.30
N ALA A 97 8.28 12.84 -1.45
CA ALA A 97 9.42 13.75 -1.31
C ALA A 97 10.01 13.72 0.11
N GLN A 98 9.16 13.67 1.13
CA GLN A 98 9.60 13.55 2.52
C GLN A 98 10.26 12.20 2.81
N LEU A 99 9.72 11.10 2.28
CA LEU A 99 10.32 9.77 2.43
C LEU A 99 11.71 9.72 1.82
N VAL A 100 11.89 10.25 0.60
CA VAL A 100 13.20 10.34 -0.06
C VAL A 100 14.17 11.22 0.72
N ALA A 101 13.74 12.42 1.13
CA ALA A 101 14.57 13.35 1.90
C ALA A 101 15.01 12.74 3.24
N HIS A 102 14.09 12.06 3.95
CA HIS A 102 14.42 11.37 5.19
C HIS A 102 15.40 10.22 4.97
N HIS A 103 15.16 9.38 3.95
CA HIS A 103 16.01 8.22 3.64
C HIS A 103 17.45 8.62 3.31
N THR A 104 17.63 9.80 2.70
CA THR A 104 18.97 10.30 2.30
C THR A 104 19.64 11.18 3.36
N SER A 105 18.94 11.58 4.41
CA SER A 105 19.43 12.52 5.43
C SER A 105 20.66 12.02 6.21
N ASN A 106 20.87 10.72 6.27
CA ASN A 106 22.02 10.07 6.91
C ASN A 106 23.16 9.73 5.92
N GLY A 107 23.10 10.22 4.68
CA GLY A 107 24.11 9.97 3.66
C GLY A 107 23.88 8.73 2.79
N CYS A 108 22.69 8.10 2.87
CA CYS A 108 22.32 7.03 1.96
C CYS A 108 22.29 7.58 0.52
N ASN A 109 23.09 6.99 -0.36
CA ASN A 109 23.26 7.44 -1.74
C ASN A 109 22.33 6.66 -2.67
N LEU A 110 21.12 7.20 -2.92
CA LEU A 110 20.18 6.63 -3.88
C LEU A 110 20.71 6.70 -5.30
N GLN A 111 20.47 5.66 -6.07
CA GLN A 111 20.85 5.52 -7.46
C GLN A 111 19.62 5.39 -8.35
N GLY A 112 19.78 5.77 -9.63
CA GLY A 112 18.74 5.50 -10.63
C GLY A 112 18.50 3.99 -10.75
N GLY A 113 17.25 3.57 -10.58
CA GLY A 113 16.85 2.16 -10.54
C GLY A 113 16.59 1.59 -9.15
N ASP A 114 16.89 2.32 -8.09
CA ASP A 114 16.53 1.89 -6.73
C ASP A 114 15.01 1.78 -6.57
N LEU A 115 14.57 0.68 -5.97
CA LEU A 115 13.17 0.45 -5.62
C LEU A 115 12.95 0.81 -4.15
N LEU A 116 12.03 1.75 -3.91
CA LEU A 116 11.64 2.17 -2.57
C LEU A 116 10.21 1.71 -2.29
N GLY A 117 9.96 1.23 -1.07
CA GLY A 117 8.63 0.91 -0.58
C GLY A 117 8.13 1.96 0.42
N THR A 118 6.90 2.41 0.27
CA THR A 118 6.26 3.35 1.22
C THR A 118 5.78 2.65 2.49
N GLY A 119 5.74 1.32 2.48
CA GLY A 119 5.03 0.55 3.49
C GLY A 119 3.52 0.50 3.24
N THR A 120 2.79 -0.07 4.17
CA THR A 120 1.33 -0.23 4.14
C THR A 120 0.63 1.13 4.04
N GLN A 121 -0.30 1.25 3.10
CA GLN A 121 -1.12 2.46 2.93
C GLN A 121 -2.54 2.21 3.43
N SER A 122 -2.79 2.64 4.65
CA SER A 122 -4.11 2.60 5.29
C SER A 122 -4.77 3.97 5.17
N GLY A 123 -6.10 4.00 5.10
CA GLY A 123 -6.89 5.22 5.15
C GLY A 123 -7.45 5.50 6.55
N PRO A 124 -8.11 6.64 6.73
CA PRO A 124 -8.62 7.06 8.04
C PRO A 124 -9.87 6.33 8.50
N ASP A 125 -10.60 5.68 7.59
CA ASP A 125 -11.89 5.08 7.88
C ASP A 125 -11.77 3.59 8.24
N GLU A 126 -12.76 3.08 8.96
CA GLU A 126 -12.88 1.65 9.23
C GLU A 126 -12.99 0.86 7.92
N GLY A 127 -12.25 -0.25 7.82
CA GLY A 127 -12.18 -1.06 6.59
C GLY A 127 -11.14 -0.59 5.57
N GLN A 128 -10.44 0.52 5.81
CA GLN A 128 -9.34 1.01 4.97
C GLN A 128 -7.96 0.56 5.45
N GLY A 129 -7.89 -0.47 6.28
CA GLY A 129 -6.62 -1.06 6.71
C GLY A 129 -5.86 -1.67 5.55
N GLY A 130 -4.60 -1.26 5.31
CA GLY A 130 -3.78 -1.69 4.18
C GLY A 130 -3.21 -3.10 4.30
N SER A 131 -3.58 -3.86 5.34
CA SER A 131 -3.16 -5.24 5.54
C SER A 131 -4.25 -6.06 6.23
N LEU A 132 -4.22 -7.39 6.04
CA LEU A 132 -5.09 -8.30 6.78
C LEU A 132 -4.83 -8.24 8.28
N LEU A 133 -3.61 -7.92 8.71
CA LEU A 133 -3.28 -7.73 10.12
C LEU A 133 -4.11 -6.61 10.74
N GLU A 134 -4.30 -5.49 10.03
CA GLU A 134 -5.13 -4.37 10.46
C GLU A 134 -6.62 -4.73 10.38
N LEU A 135 -7.08 -5.20 9.24
CA LEU A 135 -8.49 -5.56 9.00
C LEU A 135 -9.00 -6.64 9.95
N SER A 136 -8.14 -7.57 10.36
CA SER A 136 -8.48 -8.65 11.30
C SER A 136 -8.16 -8.32 12.75
N HIS A 137 -7.78 -7.06 13.06
CA HIS A 137 -7.37 -6.64 14.40
C HIS A 137 -6.31 -7.57 15.02
N GLY A 138 -5.26 -7.86 14.26
CA GLY A 138 -4.20 -8.77 14.68
C GLY A 138 -4.61 -10.24 14.71
N GLY A 139 -5.53 -10.65 13.84
CA GLY A 139 -6.05 -12.00 13.77
C GLY A 139 -7.17 -12.32 14.76
N LYS A 140 -7.65 -11.33 15.51
CA LYS A 140 -8.70 -11.51 16.54
C LYS A 140 -10.11 -11.54 15.96
N GLN A 141 -10.30 -10.94 14.78
CA GLN A 141 -11.59 -10.86 14.10
C GLN A 141 -11.45 -11.35 12.66
N ALA A 142 -12.21 -12.38 12.31
CA ALA A 142 -12.19 -12.90 10.96
C ALA A 142 -13.06 -12.04 10.03
N LEU A 143 -12.51 -11.68 8.86
CA LEU A 143 -13.27 -11.10 7.77
C LEU A 143 -14.12 -12.18 7.12
N ARG A 144 -15.40 -11.89 6.90
CA ARG A 144 -16.30 -12.80 6.18
C ARG A 144 -16.30 -12.43 4.69
N LEU A 145 -16.01 -13.40 3.85
CA LEU A 145 -16.06 -13.27 2.40
C LEU A 145 -17.48 -13.56 1.87
N PRO A 146 -17.85 -13.08 0.67
CA PRO A 146 -19.20 -13.25 0.12
C PRO A 146 -19.63 -14.71 -0.12
N ASP A 147 -18.66 -15.61 -0.33
CA ASP A 147 -18.88 -17.05 -0.51
C ASP A 147 -19.02 -17.81 0.82
N GLY A 148 -18.94 -17.13 1.95
CA GLY A 148 -19.06 -17.70 3.30
C GLY A 148 -17.73 -18.13 3.91
N GLU A 149 -16.62 -18.13 3.16
CA GLU A 149 -15.29 -18.32 3.74
C GLU A 149 -14.93 -17.16 4.69
N THR A 150 -13.95 -17.39 5.55
CA THR A 150 -13.42 -16.35 6.47
C THR A 150 -11.91 -16.29 6.38
N ARG A 151 -11.36 -15.09 6.61
CA ARG A 151 -9.91 -14.88 6.67
C ARG A 151 -9.53 -13.98 7.84
N THR A 152 -8.51 -14.39 8.56
CA THR A 152 -7.74 -13.52 9.46
C THR A 152 -6.38 -13.19 8.83
N PHE A 153 -5.81 -14.14 8.14
CA PHE A 153 -4.57 -14.06 7.35
C PHE A 153 -4.76 -14.82 6.04
N LEU A 154 -3.86 -14.62 5.09
CA LEU A 154 -3.84 -15.39 3.85
C LEU A 154 -3.55 -16.88 4.15
N VAL A 155 -4.14 -17.75 3.37
CA VAL A 155 -3.87 -19.19 3.41
C VAL A 155 -3.43 -19.68 2.03
N ASP A 156 -2.91 -20.90 1.97
CA ASP A 156 -2.49 -21.52 0.72
C ASP A 156 -3.63 -21.52 -0.30
N GLY A 157 -3.30 -21.12 -1.52
CA GLY A 157 -4.25 -20.99 -2.61
C GLY A 157 -4.93 -19.61 -2.71
N ASP A 158 -4.78 -18.73 -1.74
CA ASP A 158 -5.31 -17.36 -1.84
C ASP A 158 -4.49 -16.55 -2.85
N THR A 159 -5.18 -15.82 -3.72
CA THR A 159 -4.60 -14.88 -4.66
C THR A 159 -4.95 -13.46 -4.23
N VAL A 160 -3.94 -12.63 -3.97
CA VAL A 160 -4.10 -11.20 -3.72
C VAL A 160 -3.84 -10.44 -5.00
N ILE A 161 -4.69 -9.47 -5.32
CA ILE A 161 -4.55 -8.59 -6.47
C ILE A 161 -4.57 -7.16 -5.97
N LEU A 162 -3.48 -6.43 -6.19
CA LEU A 162 -3.38 -5.01 -5.90
C LEU A 162 -3.64 -4.23 -7.17
N ARG A 163 -4.48 -3.21 -7.07
CA ARG A 163 -4.81 -2.28 -8.14
C ARG A 163 -4.68 -0.86 -7.66
N ALA A 164 -4.35 0.03 -8.58
CA ALA A 164 -4.37 1.46 -8.32
C ALA A 164 -4.79 2.23 -9.56
N HIS A 165 -5.41 3.39 -9.33
CA HIS A 165 -5.74 4.30 -10.42
C HIS A 165 -5.79 5.74 -9.92
N CYS A 166 -5.58 6.67 -10.86
CA CYS A 166 -5.85 8.09 -10.67
C CYS A 166 -7.00 8.50 -11.58
N GLU A 167 -7.95 9.25 -11.03
CA GLU A 167 -9.09 9.77 -11.78
C GLU A 167 -9.44 11.19 -11.31
N ARG A 168 -9.62 12.08 -12.28
CA ARG A 168 -10.02 13.47 -12.05
C ARG A 168 -10.78 13.98 -13.25
N GLU A 169 -11.82 14.76 -13.04
CA GLU A 169 -12.57 15.41 -14.10
C GLU A 169 -11.65 16.22 -15.02
N GLY A 170 -11.83 16.07 -16.33
CA GLY A 170 -11.01 16.72 -17.36
C GLY A 170 -9.63 16.10 -17.59
N CYS A 171 -9.27 15.03 -16.90
CA CYS A 171 -8.02 14.30 -17.09
C CYS A 171 -8.28 12.86 -17.56
N ALA A 172 -7.35 12.31 -18.34
CA ALA A 172 -7.39 10.89 -18.68
C ALA A 172 -7.17 10.05 -17.39
N ARG A 173 -7.99 9.03 -17.19
CA ARG A 173 -7.79 8.07 -16.11
C ARG A 173 -6.50 7.28 -16.34
N ILE A 174 -5.70 7.13 -15.29
CA ILE A 174 -4.44 6.37 -15.31
C ILE A 174 -4.62 5.14 -14.43
N GLY A 175 -4.33 3.94 -14.96
CA GLY A 175 -4.24 2.70 -14.21
C GLY A 175 -2.78 2.30 -13.98
N PHE A 176 -2.51 1.58 -12.88
CA PHE A 176 -1.19 1.05 -12.55
C PHE A 176 -1.02 -0.43 -12.96
N GLY A 177 -2.03 -1.02 -13.61
CA GLY A 177 -2.09 -2.44 -13.89
C GLY A 177 -2.39 -3.27 -12.63
N ASP A 178 -2.44 -4.59 -12.81
CA ASP A 178 -2.64 -5.53 -11.72
C ASP A 178 -1.28 -6.01 -11.20
N CYS A 179 -1.13 -6.03 -9.87
CA CYS A 179 -0.05 -6.73 -9.19
C CYS A 179 -0.65 -7.90 -8.44
N ALA A 180 -0.47 -9.12 -8.94
CA ALA A 180 -1.12 -10.31 -8.40
C ALA A 180 -0.11 -11.36 -7.95
N GLY A 181 -0.38 -12.00 -6.81
CA GLY A 181 0.40 -13.11 -6.28
C GLY A 181 -0.48 -14.13 -5.59
N THR A 182 -0.15 -15.41 -5.76
CA THR A 182 -0.85 -16.52 -5.11
C THR A 182 0.04 -17.15 -4.05
N VAL A 183 -0.50 -17.35 -2.86
CA VAL A 183 0.18 -18.11 -1.79
C VAL A 183 0.18 -19.58 -2.18
N LEU A 184 1.36 -20.20 -2.21
CA LEU A 184 1.52 -21.62 -2.48
C LEU A 184 1.84 -22.37 -1.19
N ALA A 185 1.50 -23.65 -1.16
CA ALA A 185 1.89 -24.52 -0.06
C ALA A 185 3.42 -24.56 0.09
N ALA A 186 3.90 -24.67 1.31
CA ALA A 186 5.32 -24.86 1.58
C ALA A 186 5.79 -26.19 0.94
N MET A 187 7.00 -26.14 0.35
CA MET A 187 7.66 -27.31 -0.22
C MET A 187 8.36 -28.15 0.88
#